data_5ffc8fcc72fc20f947d954982d4bafce
#
_entry.id   5ffc8fcc72fc20f947d954982d4bafce
#
_cell.length_a   1.000
_cell.length_b   1.000
_cell.length_c   1.000
_cell.angle_alpha   90.00
_cell.angle_beta   90.00
_cell.angle_gamma   90.00
#
_symmetry.space_group_name_H-M   'P 1'
#
loop_
_entity.id
_entity.type
_entity.pdbx_description
1 polymer ?
#
loop_
_entity_poly.entity_id
_entity_poly.type
_entity_poly.pdbx_seq_one_letter_code
_entity_poly.pdbx_strand_id
1 'polypeptide(L)'
;MKTEFYEPFSPIIMETKVPTKFVNIMNVIGDSVLSDDEKSVKWDHSSNLVGKVHKEIRIPAPKNEDKDFLFKTMKQGCVDYLNYVIKKGRARSWNSITKNEKIKTPTVKNIHLRESWIVSQYAGDYNPHHFHSGNFSAVIYLKVPEGMEEEWKEDFADHYPCNGLIEFTYAEVQDMKSEAIKFKPEEGKFLIFPSYLRHFVYPFRCKGERRSMSFNADMRL
;
A
#
# COMPACT_ATOMS: atom_id res chain seq x y z
N MET A 1 35.90 11.39 19.45
CA MET A 1 34.97 10.35 19.91
C MET A 1 34.15 9.90 18.69
N LYS A 2 34.04 8.60 18.45
CA LYS A 2 33.16 8.07 17.43
C LYS A 2 31.79 7.88 18.07
N THR A 3 30.76 8.56 17.56
CA THR A 3 29.38 8.46 18.06
C THR A 3 28.58 7.55 17.12
N GLU A 4 27.84 6.61 17.67
CA GLU A 4 26.98 5.69 16.92
C GLU A 4 25.54 5.85 17.42
N PHE A 5 24.57 5.83 16.48
CA PHE A 5 23.14 5.90 16.76
C PHE A 5 22.49 4.59 16.38
N TYR A 6 21.54 4.14 17.19
CA TYR A 6 20.83 2.88 16.98
C TYR A 6 19.32 3.12 16.96
N GLU A 7 18.62 2.58 15.95
CA GLU A 7 17.17 2.65 15.80
C GLU A 7 16.58 1.23 15.66
N PRO A 8 16.57 0.42 16.76
CA PRO A 8 16.30 -1.01 16.64
C PRO A 8 14.81 -1.39 16.55
N PHE A 9 13.86 -0.50 16.83
CA PHE A 9 12.49 -0.87 17.17
C PHE A 9 11.39 -0.37 16.24
N SER A 10 11.67 0.10 15.05
CA SER A 10 10.62 0.56 14.14
C SER A 10 10.33 -0.44 13.01
N PRO A 11 9.05 -0.59 12.58
CA PRO A 11 8.75 -1.28 11.35
C PRO A 11 9.38 -0.56 10.15
N ILE A 12 9.64 -1.30 9.10
CA ILE A 12 10.17 -0.75 7.85
C ILE A 12 9.00 -0.52 6.89
N ILE A 13 8.93 0.66 6.31
CA ILE A 13 8.07 0.96 5.17
C ILE A 13 8.98 1.24 3.98
N MET A 14 8.71 0.61 2.85
CA MET A 14 9.41 0.89 1.59
C MET A 14 8.54 1.78 0.73
N GLU A 15 9.11 2.84 0.19
CA GLU A 15 8.53 3.64 -0.88
C GLU A 15 9.33 3.45 -2.17
N THR A 16 8.63 3.21 -3.27
CA THR A 16 9.18 3.13 -4.62
C THR A 16 8.13 3.58 -5.64
N LYS A 17 8.42 3.46 -6.93
CA LYS A 17 7.46 3.74 -8.01
C LYS A 17 7.32 2.55 -8.95
N VAL A 18 6.10 2.29 -9.37
CA VAL A 18 5.82 1.36 -10.46
C VAL A 18 5.98 2.05 -11.82
N PRO A 19 6.28 1.32 -12.91
CA PRO A 19 6.29 1.88 -14.25
C PRO A 19 4.91 2.45 -14.64
N THR A 20 4.87 3.53 -15.41
CA THR A 20 3.64 4.14 -15.94
C THR A 20 2.75 3.12 -16.69
N LYS A 21 3.36 2.15 -17.38
CA LYS A 21 2.64 1.03 -18.00
C LYS A 21 1.78 0.26 -17.00
N PHE A 22 2.28 0.04 -15.77
CA PHE A 22 1.50 -0.63 -14.71
C PHE A 22 0.26 0.17 -14.35
N VAL A 23 0.42 1.48 -14.13
CA VAL A 23 -0.67 2.41 -13.78
C VAL A 23 -1.74 2.42 -14.89
N ASN A 24 -1.31 2.53 -16.15
CA ASN A 24 -2.22 2.56 -17.29
C ASN A 24 -3.04 1.26 -17.40
N ILE A 25 -2.41 0.09 -17.31
CA ILE A 25 -3.12 -1.19 -17.35
C ILE A 25 -4.12 -1.28 -16.20
N MET A 26 -3.70 -0.94 -14.98
CA MET A 26 -4.58 -1.01 -13.81
C MET A 26 -5.73 -0.02 -13.88
N ASN A 27 -5.53 1.17 -14.45
CA ASN A 27 -6.62 2.12 -14.69
C ASN A 27 -7.61 1.58 -15.73
N VAL A 28 -7.15 0.99 -16.83
CA VAL A 28 -8.04 0.35 -17.82
C VAL A 28 -8.90 -0.76 -17.18
N ILE A 29 -8.29 -1.61 -16.34
CA ILE A 29 -9.02 -2.66 -15.62
C ILE A 29 -10.04 -2.02 -14.67
N GLY A 30 -9.64 -1.04 -13.87
CA GLY A 30 -10.52 -0.35 -12.94
C GLY A 30 -11.69 0.33 -13.65
N ASP A 31 -11.42 1.09 -14.70
CA ASP A 31 -12.46 1.79 -15.49
C ASP A 31 -13.44 0.79 -16.10
N SER A 32 -12.98 -0.36 -16.60
CA SER A 32 -13.85 -1.41 -17.19
C SER A 32 -14.83 -2.04 -16.21
N VAL A 33 -14.53 -1.98 -14.91
CA VAL A 33 -15.41 -2.49 -13.86
C VAL A 33 -16.27 -1.38 -13.28
N LEU A 34 -15.68 -0.23 -12.97
CA LEU A 34 -16.37 0.87 -12.30
C LEU A 34 -17.39 1.59 -13.18
N SER A 35 -17.22 1.54 -14.52
CA SER A 35 -18.17 2.12 -15.48
C SER A 35 -19.35 1.21 -15.85
N ASP A 36 -19.42 0.00 -15.28
CA ASP A 36 -20.42 -1.02 -15.62
C ASP A 36 -21.06 -1.53 -14.32
N ASP A 37 -22.34 -1.24 -14.12
CA ASP A 37 -23.06 -1.53 -12.88
C ASP A 37 -23.08 -3.03 -12.55
N GLU A 38 -23.28 -3.92 -13.55
CA GLU A 38 -23.31 -5.37 -13.34
C GLU A 38 -21.91 -5.89 -12.91
N LYS A 39 -20.86 -5.42 -13.58
CA LYS A 39 -19.49 -5.78 -13.20
C LYS A 39 -19.12 -5.19 -11.84
N SER A 40 -19.51 -3.96 -11.56
CA SER A 40 -19.26 -3.29 -10.29
C SER A 40 -19.89 -4.07 -9.12
N VAL A 41 -21.09 -4.61 -9.29
CA VAL A 41 -21.73 -5.49 -8.29
C VAL A 41 -21.01 -6.84 -8.22
N LYS A 42 -20.71 -7.47 -9.37
CA LYS A 42 -20.03 -8.78 -9.42
C LYS A 42 -18.66 -8.79 -8.76
N TRP A 43 -17.90 -7.72 -8.89
CA TRP A 43 -16.54 -7.59 -8.38
C TRP A 43 -16.46 -6.80 -7.09
N ASP A 44 -17.59 -6.45 -6.46
CA ASP A 44 -17.63 -5.72 -5.20
C ASP A 44 -16.85 -6.45 -4.10
N HIS A 45 -16.01 -5.73 -3.40
CA HIS A 45 -15.19 -6.21 -2.30
C HIS A 45 -15.43 -5.44 -1.00
N SER A 46 -16.29 -4.44 -1.02
CA SER A 46 -16.51 -3.48 0.07
C SER A 46 -16.92 -4.14 1.39
N SER A 47 -17.64 -5.28 1.34
CA SER A 47 -18.06 -6.01 2.53
C SER A 47 -16.91 -6.62 3.35
N ASN A 48 -15.71 -6.71 2.78
CA ASN A 48 -14.54 -7.32 3.42
C ASN A 48 -13.58 -6.25 3.99
N LEU A 49 -13.86 -4.99 3.77
CA LEU A 49 -12.98 -3.89 4.10
C LEU A 49 -13.69 -2.90 5.04
N VAL A 50 -12.92 -1.98 5.62
CA VAL A 50 -13.44 -0.98 6.54
C VAL A 50 -13.29 0.41 5.96
N GLY A 51 -14.31 1.24 6.12
CA GLY A 51 -14.26 2.64 5.73
C GLY A 51 -15.57 3.17 5.16
N LYS A 52 -15.57 4.46 4.88
CA LYS A 52 -16.54 5.12 4.02
C LYS A 52 -15.83 5.37 2.69
N VAL A 53 -16.05 4.51 1.73
CA VAL A 53 -15.39 4.50 0.43
C VAL A 53 -16.44 4.34 -0.65
N HIS A 54 -16.31 5.09 -1.74
CA HIS A 54 -17.27 5.04 -2.84
C HIS A 54 -17.40 3.62 -3.40
N LYS A 55 -16.27 2.98 -3.72
CA LYS A 55 -16.26 1.60 -4.23
C LYS A 55 -14.93 0.91 -3.96
N GLU A 56 -15.02 -0.35 -3.62
CA GLU A 56 -13.89 -1.28 -3.54
C GLU A 56 -14.18 -2.51 -4.38
N ILE A 57 -13.31 -2.80 -5.33
CA ILE A 57 -13.51 -3.89 -6.27
C ILE A 57 -12.33 -4.85 -6.29
N ARG A 58 -12.60 -6.14 -6.33
CA ARG A 58 -11.58 -7.15 -6.65
C ARG A 58 -11.07 -6.92 -8.07
N ILE A 59 -9.81 -7.18 -8.29
CA ILE A 59 -9.22 -7.03 -9.61
C ILE A 59 -9.56 -8.26 -10.44
N PRO A 60 -10.31 -8.11 -11.55
CA PRO A 60 -10.51 -9.19 -12.50
C PRO A 60 -9.17 -9.72 -13.01
N ALA A 61 -9.09 -11.00 -13.34
CA ALA A 61 -7.89 -11.58 -13.88
C ALA A 61 -7.46 -10.81 -15.14
N PRO A 62 -6.26 -10.19 -15.15
CA PRO A 62 -5.79 -9.45 -16.32
C PRO A 62 -5.61 -10.39 -17.50
N LYS A 63 -5.60 -9.82 -18.72
CA LYS A 63 -5.27 -10.59 -19.93
C LYS A 63 -3.88 -11.20 -19.79
N ASN A 64 -3.64 -12.34 -20.43
CA ASN A 64 -2.42 -13.12 -20.26
C ASN A 64 -1.13 -12.33 -20.44
N GLU A 65 -1.06 -11.42 -21.42
CA GLU A 65 0.12 -10.59 -21.71
C GLU A 65 0.45 -9.59 -20.59
N ASP A 66 -0.58 -9.03 -19.95
CA ASP A 66 -0.42 -8.06 -18.88
C ASP A 66 -0.23 -8.73 -17.52
N LYS A 67 -0.80 -9.92 -17.34
CA LYS A 67 -0.77 -10.66 -16.07
C LYS A 67 0.65 -10.86 -15.55
N ASP A 68 1.53 -11.37 -16.40
CA ASP A 68 2.91 -11.68 -16.02
C ASP A 68 3.67 -10.41 -15.64
N PHE A 69 3.46 -9.33 -16.40
CA PHE A 69 4.09 -8.03 -16.11
C PHE A 69 3.59 -7.46 -14.77
N LEU A 70 2.28 -7.45 -14.52
CA LEU A 70 1.69 -6.93 -13.29
C LEU A 70 2.16 -7.74 -12.07
N PHE A 71 2.04 -9.07 -12.14
CA PHE A 71 2.44 -9.94 -11.05
C PHE A 71 3.95 -9.89 -10.77
N LYS A 72 4.77 -9.83 -11.81
CA LYS A 72 6.21 -9.70 -11.66
C LYS A 72 6.56 -8.38 -10.97
N THR A 73 5.92 -7.26 -11.35
CA THR A 73 6.14 -5.94 -10.74
C THR A 73 5.80 -5.95 -9.25
N MET A 74 4.61 -6.45 -8.87
CA MET A 74 4.19 -6.53 -7.47
C MET A 74 5.12 -7.43 -6.64
N LYS A 75 5.44 -8.63 -7.16
CA LYS A 75 6.32 -9.58 -6.46
C LYS A 75 7.75 -9.08 -6.35
N GLN A 76 8.25 -8.38 -7.35
CA GLN A 76 9.60 -7.80 -7.30
C GLN A 76 9.68 -6.74 -6.20
N GLY A 77 8.68 -5.87 -6.05
CA GLY A 77 8.63 -4.93 -4.93
C GLY A 77 8.70 -5.65 -3.57
N CYS A 78 7.96 -6.76 -3.40
CA CYS A 78 8.05 -7.56 -2.18
C CYS A 78 9.46 -8.15 -1.96
N VAL A 79 10.11 -8.62 -3.02
CA VAL A 79 11.50 -9.14 -2.95
C VAL A 79 12.47 -8.05 -2.53
N ASP A 80 12.36 -6.86 -3.10
CA ASP A 80 13.23 -5.72 -2.78
C ASP A 80 13.04 -5.28 -1.31
N TYR A 81 11.79 -5.21 -0.85
CA TYR A 81 11.45 -4.96 0.55
C TYR A 81 12.10 -6.00 1.48
N LEU A 82 11.94 -7.29 1.18
CA LEU A 82 12.49 -8.38 1.98
C LEU A 82 14.00 -8.36 2.04
N ASN A 83 14.66 -8.14 0.92
CA ASN A 83 16.12 -8.03 0.87
C ASN A 83 16.61 -6.92 1.80
N TYR A 84 15.91 -5.79 1.86
CA TYR A 84 16.26 -4.71 2.78
C TYR A 84 16.02 -5.11 4.24
N VAL A 85 14.88 -5.73 4.57
CA VAL A 85 14.56 -6.22 5.92
C VAL A 85 15.59 -7.24 6.41
N ILE A 86 16.00 -8.17 5.56
CA ILE A 86 17.05 -9.16 5.84
C ILE A 86 18.40 -8.47 6.08
N LYS A 87 18.78 -7.55 5.20
CA LYS A 87 20.05 -6.78 5.34
C LYS A 87 20.12 -6.00 6.65
N LYS A 88 18.97 -5.49 7.14
CA LYS A 88 18.87 -4.80 8.43
C LYS A 88 18.81 -5.77 9.64
N GLY A 89 18.91 -7.07 9.44
CA GLY A 89 18.84 -8.07 10.50
C GLY A 89 17.49 -8.19 11.19
N ARG A 90 16.42 -7.66 10.57
CA ARG A 90 15.06 -7.62 11.14
C ARG A 90 14.19 -8.81 10.75
N ALA A 91 14.74 -9.79 10.05
CA ALA A 91 14.06 -11.02 9.63
C ALA A 91 14.22 -12.19 10.60
N ARG A 92 14.64 -11.96 11.87
CA ARG A 92 14.91 -13.04 12.84
C ARG A 92 13.72 -13.96 13.10
N SER A 93 12.51 -13.41 13.16
CA SER A 93 11.28 -14.20 13.33
C SER A 93 11.03 -15.14 12.14
N TRP A 94 11.49 -14.77 10.96
CA TRP A 94 11.42 -15.62 9.77
C TRP A 94 12.53 -16.65 9.70
N ASN A 95 13.71 -16.32 10.16
CA ASN A 95 14.80 -17.30 10.29
C ASN A 95 14.45 -18.41 11.29
N SER A 96 13.63 -18.13 12.31
CA SER A 96 13.13 -19.16 13.22
C SER A 96 12.03 -20.03 12.60
N ILE A 97 11.23 -19.46 11.69
CA ILE A 97 10.23 -20.19 10.89
C ILE A 97 10.93 -20.93 9.73
N THR A 98 11.97 -20.34 9.18
CA THR A 98 12.75 -20.84 8.08
C THR A 98 14.06 -21.46 8.59
N LYS A 99 14.02 -22.42 9.48
CA LYS A 99 15.21 -23.24 9.83
C LYS A 99 15.95 -23.78 8.59
N ASN A 100 15.48 -23.43 7.44
CA ASN A 100 16.02 -23.76 6.14
C ASN A 100 16.98 -22.64 5.72
N GLU A 101 18.28 -22.84 5.96
CA GLU A 101 19.38 -21.96 5.55
C GLU A 101 19.39 -21.62 4.04
N LYS A 102 18.46 -22.20 3.27
CA LYS A 102 18.42 -22.09 1.81
C LYS A 102 17.84 -20.79 1.28
N ILE A 103 17.09 -20.00 2.07
CA ILE A 103 16.57 -18.71 1.58
C ILE A 103 17.36 -17.56 2.17
N LYS A 104 18.61 -17.44 1.77
CA LYS A 104 19.41 -16.23 2.02
C LYS A 104 18.99 -15.06 1.12
N THR A 105 18.35 -15.35 -0.02
CA THR A 105 17.94 -14.36 -1.01
C THR A 105 16.55 -14.71 -1.55
N PRO A 106 15.48 -13.99 -1.11
CA PRO A 106 14.15 -14.21 -1.65
C PRO A 106 14.08 -13.89 -3.14
N THR A 107 13.22 -14.62 -3.84
CA THR A 107 12.95 -14.46 -5.26
C THR A 107 11.45 -14.27 -5.47
N VAL A 108 11.02 -13.85 -6.65
CA VAL A 108 9.60 -13.72 -7.01
C VAL A 108 8.80 -15.02 -6.86
N LYS A 109 9.46 -16.18 -6.92
CA LYS A 109 8.83 -17.50 -6.70
C LYS A 109 8.42 -17.72 -5.25
N ASN A 110 9.09 -17.06 -4.32
CA ASN A 110 8.79 -17.13 -2.88
C ASN A 110 7.62 -16.23 -2.47
N ILE A 111 7.16 -15.34 -3.35
CA ILE A 111 6.08 -14.41 -3.06
C ILE A 111 4.75 -14.97 -3.54
N HIS A 112 3.82 -15.12 -2.62
CA HIS A 112 2.45 -15.51 -2.88
C HIS A 112 1.52 -14.31 -2.67
N LEU A 113 0.94 -13.78 -3.75
CA LEU A 113 -0.10 -12.76 -3.68
C LEU A 113 -1.41 -13.44 -3.23
N ARG A 114 -2.00 -12.96 -2.14
CA ARG A 114 -3.24 -13.51 -1.56
C ARG A 114 -4.46 -12.94 -2.25
N GLU A 115 -4.59 -11.63 -2.16
CA GLU A 115 -5.72 -10.87 -2.69
C GLU A 115 -5.24 -9.50 -3.15
N SER A 116 -5.95 -8.93 -4.10
CA SER A 116 -5.71 -7.58 -4.60
C SER A 116 -7.02 -6.92 -4.98
N TRP A 117 -7.14 -5.63 -4.67
CA TRP A 117 -8.35 -4.84 -4.93
C TRP A 117 -8.00 -3.40 -5.28
N ILE A 118 -8.92 -2.75 -5.96
CA ILE A 118 -8.88 -1.31 -6.25
C ILE A 118 -9.81 -0.61 -5.27
N VAL A 119 -9.35 0.51 -4.74
CA VAL A 119 -10.10 1.43 -3.89
C VAL A 119 -10.34 2.70 -4.67
N SER A 120 -11.60 3.03 -4.93
CA SER A 120 -12.06 4.27 -5.58
C SER A 120 -12.69 5.17 -4.53
N GLN A 121 -12.08 6.33 -4.29
CA GLN A 121 -12.48 7.29 -3.28
C GLN A 121 -12.75 8.65 -3.91
N TYR A 122 -13.74 9.35 -3.34
CA TYR A 122 -14.10 10.73 -3.67
C TYR A 122 -14.09 11.61 -2.43
N ALA A 123 -14.36 12.89 -2.59
CA ALA A 123 -14.38 13.85 -1.50
C ALA A 123 -15.21 13.36 -0.30
N GLY A 124 -14.61 13.37 0.88
CA GLY A 124 -15.22 12.90 2.13
C GLY A 124 -15.10 11.39 2.40
N ASP A 125 -14.57 10.61 1.47
CA ASP A 125 -14.26 9.19 1.69
C ASP A 125 -12.98 9.02 2.51
N TYR A 126 -12.95 7.98 3.36
CA TYR A 126 -11.81 7.67 4.23
C TYR A 126 -11.76 6.18 4.58
N ASN A 127 -10.58 5.68 4.95
CA ASN A 127 -10.44 4.39 5.60
C ASN A 127 -10.01 4.60 7.06
N PRO A 128 -10.75 4.08 8.06
CA PRO A 128 -10.38 4.19 9.46
C PRO A 128 -9.14 3.35 9.79
N HIS A 129 -8.64 3.45 11.01
CA HIS A 129 -7.54 2.63 11.50
C HIS A 129 -7.82 1.14 11.34
N HIS A 130 -6.95 0.46 10.59
CA HIS A 130 -7.04 -0.97 10.34
C HIS A 130 -5.64 -1.58 10.12
N PHE A 131 -5.62 -2.88 9.97
CA PHE A 131 -4.45 -3.67 9.58
C PHE A 131 -4.91 -4.85 8.73
N HIS A 132 -3.98 -5.57 8.11
CA HIS A 132 -4.28 -6.67 7.21
C HIS A 132 -3.71 -8.00 7.70
N SER A 133 -4.15 -9.06 7.06
CA SER A 133 -3.58 -10.42 7.22
C SER A 133 -2.46 -10.66 6.21
N GLY A 134 -1.58 -11.63 6.50
CA GLY A 134 -0.42 -11.96 5.67
C GLY A 134 0.88 -11.42 6.25
N ASN A 135 1.95 -11.48 5.47
CA ASN A 135 3.25 -10.96 5.89
C ASN A 135 3.45 -9.50 5.50
N PHE A 136 2.99 -9.12 4.30
CA PHE A 136 3.09 -7.76 3.77
C PHE A 136 1.75 -7.29 3.25
N SER A 137 1.58 -5.99 3.31
CA SER A 137 0.55 -5.26 2.60
C SER A 137 1.18 -4.17 1.76
N ALA A 138 0.48 -3.78 0.73
CA ALA A 138 0.96 -2.76 -0.18
C ALA A 138 -0.17 -1.89 -0.70
N VAL A 139 0.19 -0.64 -1.05
CA VAL A 139 -0.69 0.29 -1.76
C VAL A 139 0.06 0.91 -2.93
N ILE A 140 -0.58 0.98 -4.09
CA ILE A 140 -0.09 1.63 -5.31
C ILE A 140 -1.11 2.67 -5.74
N TYR A 141 -0.70 3.92 -5.90
CA TYR A 141 -1.60 4.98 -6.34
C TYR A 141 -1.73 4.98 -7.85
N LEU A 142 -2.97 4.99 -8.34
CA LEU A 142 -3.29 4.90 -9.76
C LEU A 142 -3.85 6.20 -10.34
N LYS A 143 -4.59 6.97 -9.52
CA LYS A 143 -5.09 8.31 -9.85
C LYS A 143 -5.01 9.19 -8.61
N VAL A 144 -4.67 10.44 -8.79
CA VAL A 144 -4.72 11.48 -7.74
C VAL A 144 -5.50 12.64 -8.31
N PRO A 145 -6.52 13.17 -7.60
CA PRO A 145 -7.32 14.28 -8.10
C PRO A 145 -6.49 15.54 -8.30
N GLU A 146 -6.76 16.27 -9.37
CA GLU A 146 -6.30 17.64 -9.51
C GLU A 146 -6.80 18.49 -8.34
N GLY A 147 -5.97 19.36 -7.79
CA GLY A 147 -6.30 20.16 -6.61
C GLY A 147 -5.99 19.51 -5.27
N MET A 148 -5.59 18.24 -5.22
CA MET A 148 -5.12 17.61 -3.97
C MET A 148 -3.92 18.36 -3.37
N GLU A 149 -3.01 18.86 -4.20
CA GLU A 149 -1.84 19.61 -3.77
C GLU A 149 -2.20 20.94 -3.09
N GLU A 150 -3.31 21.56 -3.51
CA GLU A 150 -3.79 22.79 -2.89
C GLU A 150 -4.24 22.56 -1.45
N GLU A 151 -4.78 21.38 -1.17
CA GLU A 151 -5.21 21.00 0.18
C GLU A 151 -4.05 20.77 1.16
N TRP A 152 -2.82 20.71 0.67
CA TRP A 152 -1.62 20.54 1.51
C TRP A 152 -0.88 21.84 1.77
N LYS A 153 -1.38 22.99 1.27
CA LYS A 153 -0.77 24.29 1.51
C LYS A 153 -1.14 24.82 2.90
N GLU A 154 -0.19 25.54 3.54
CA GLU A 154 -0.36 26.04 4.90
C GLU A 154 -1.50 27.07 5.05
N ASP A 155 -1.86 27.76 3.98
CA ASP A 155 -2.93 28.76 3.96
C ASP A 155 -4.33 28.14 3.80
N PHE A 156 -4.41 26.84 3.57
CA PHE A 156 -5.66 26.10 3.67
C PHE A 156 -6.04 26.03 5.15
N ALA A 157 -7.30 26.34 5.51
CA ALA A 157 -7.80 26.55 6.88
C ALA A 157 -7.71 25.34 7.84
N ASP A 158 -6.76 24.46 7.65
CA ASP A 158 -6.48 23.31 8.50
C ASP A 158 -5.15 23.51 9.23
N HIS A 159 -5.14 23.31 10.54
CA HIS A 159 -3.94 23.40 11.37
C HIS A 159 -2.88 22.35 11.02
N TYR A 160 -3.28 21.27 10.32
CA TYR A 160 -2.41 20.18 9.94
C TYR A 160 -2.90 19.56 8.62
N PRO A 161 -2.44 20.03 7.47
CA PRO A 161 -2.94 19.56 6.19
C PRO A 161 -2.54 18.10 5.96
N CYS A 162 -3.49 17.18 6.13
CA CYS A 162 -3.30 15.74 5.95
C CYS A 162 -4.32 15.12 4.98
N ASN A 163 -5.08 15.94 4.29
CA ASN A 163 -6.15 15.52 3.39
C ASN A 163 -5.66 14.52 2.33
N GLY A 164 -6.34 13.36 2.25
CA GLY A 164 -6.01 12.30 1.31
C GLY A 164 -4.72 11.54 1.59
N LEU A 165 -3.96 11.88 2.66
CA LEU A 165 -2.75 11.17 3.04
C LEU A 165 -3.08 9.80 3.63
N ILE A 166 -2.16 8.85 3.48
CA ILE A 166 -2.11 7.64 4.31
C ILE A 166 -1.18 7.90 5.49
N GLU A 167 -1.64 7.54 6.69
CA GLU A 167 -0.83 7.60 7.91
C GLU A 167 -0.63 6.20 8.47
N PHE A 168 0.60 5.90 8.84
CA PHE A 168 0.98 4.69 9.56
C PHE A 168 1.30 5.05 10.99
N THR A 169 0.81 4.24 11.95
CA THR A 169 1.07 4.44 13.38
C THR A 169 1.69 3.18 13.97
N TYR A 170 2.66 3.38 14.88
CA TYR A 170 3.31 2.29 15.57
C TYR A 170 3.68 2.65 17.01
N ALA A 171 3.23 1.80 17.95
CA ALA A 171 3.38 1.94 19.39
C ALA A 171 2.71 3.21 19.98
N GLU A 172 3.02 3.55 21.22
CA GLU A 172 2.43 4.66 21.95
C GLU A 172 3.20 5.96 21.73
N VAL A 173 2.51 7.09 21.89
CA VAL A 173 3.12 8.42 21.93
C VAL A 173 4.06 8.49 23.13
N GLN A 174 5.32 8.85 22.89
CA GLN A 174 6.33 9.02 23.92
C GLN A 174 7.32 10.11 23.50
N ASP A 175 7.93 10.78 24.46
CA ASP A 175 8.99 11.75 24.18
C ASP A 175 10.15 11.12 23.38
N MET A 176 10.73 11.90 22.49
CA MET A 176 11.88 11.52 21.65
C MET A 176 11.62 10.34 20.69
N LYS A 177 10.35 10.11 20.34
CA LYS A 177 9.94 9.04 19.42
C LYS A 177 8.85 9.54 18.46
N SER A 178 8.97 9.19 17.19
CA SER A 178 7.88 9.38 16.23
C SER A 178 7.00 8.14 16.25
N GLU A 179 5.71 8.33 16.54
CA GLU A 179 4.70 7.29 16.55
C GLU A 179 3.95 7.18 15.22
N ALA A 180 4.08 8.17 14.35
CA ALA A 180 3.35 8.24 13.09
C ALA A 180 4.23 8.75 11.94
N ILE A 181 3.90 8.28 10.73
CA ILE A 181 4.46 8.78 9.47
C ILE A 181 3.36 8.88 8.42
N LYS A 182 3.36 9.96 7.65
CA LYS A 182 2.37 10.23 6.60
C LYS A 182 3.01 10.23 5.23
N PHE A 183 2.27 9.73 4.24
CA PHE A 183 2.68 9.77 2.84
C PHE A 183 1.61 10.44 1.99
N LYS A 184 2.02 11.38 1.16
CA LYS A 184 1.19 11.99 0.13
C LYS A 184 0.92 10.98 -1.00
N PRO A 185 -0.33 10.87 -1.49
CA PRO A 185 -0.61 10.11 -2.69
C PRO A 185 0.09 10.76 -3.89
N GLU A 186 0.68 9.93 -4.73
CA GLU A 186 1.35 10.35 -5.97
C GLU A 186 1.19 9.21 -6.97
N GLU A 187 0.79 9.51 -8.20
CA GLU A 187 0.58 8.49 -9.21
C GLU A 187 1.84 7.65 -9.45
N GLY A 188 1.67 6.34 -9.43
CA GLY A 188 2.74 5.36 -9.49
C GLY A 188 3.47 5.10 -8.18
N LYS A 189 3.27 5.89 -7.12
CA LYS A 189 3.88 5.63 -5.81
C LYS A 189 3.42 4.27 -5.29
N PHE A 190 4.38 3.49 -4.80
CA PHE A 190 4.20 2.14 -4.32
C PHE A 190 4.80 2.02 -2.91
N LEU A 191 3.94 1.80 -1.93
CA LEU A 191 4.33 1.57 -0.54
C LEU A 191 4.17 0.10 -0.20
N ILE A 192 5.18 -0.49 0.48
CA ILE A 192 5.11 -1.85 1.04
C ILE A 192 5.47 -1.79 2.52
N PHE A 193 4.71 -2.50 3.33
CA PHE A 193 4.82 -2.47 4.79
C PHE A 193 4.37 -3.80 5.41
N PRO A 194 4.74 -4.09 6.69
CA PRO A 194 4.25 -5.27 7.38
C PRO A 194 2.72 -5.21 7.53
N SER A 195 2.03 -6.31 7.25
CA SER A 195 0.56 -6.35 7.29
C SER A 195 -0.03 -5.97 8.65
N TYR A 196 0.69 -6.21 9.74
CA TYR A 196 0.25 -5.83 11.09
C TYR A 196 0.31 -4.33 11.37
N LEU A 197 1.01 -3.54 10.53
CA LEU A 197 1.20 -2.11 10.75
C LEU A 197 -0.11 -1.37 10.54
N ARG A 198 -0.58 -0.73 11.62
CA ARG A 198 -1.83 0.02 11.61
C ARG A 198 -1.69 1.25 10.75
N HIS A 199 -2.72 1.50 9.95
CA HIS A 199 -2.77 2.67 9.07
C HIS A 199 -4.21 3.10 8.83
N PHE A 200 -4.35 4.33 8.35
CA PHE A 200 -5.63 4.89 7.94
C PHE A 200 -5.43 5.92 6.83
N VAL A 201 -6.50 6.28 6.15
CA VAL A 201 -6.49 7.26 5.07
C VAL A 201 -7.41 8.40 5.41
N TYR A 202 -6.88 9.60 5.40
CA TYR A 202 -7.63 10.82 5.64
C TYR A 202 -8.60 11.12 4.49
N PRO A 203 -9.77 11.70 4.79
CA PRO A 203 -10.65 12.25 3.76
C PRO A 203 -9.97 13.43 3.04
N PHE A 204 -10.45 13.76 1.87
CA PHE A 204 -10.05 14.94 1.11
C PHE A 204 -11.31 15.68 0.60
N ARG A 205 -11.16 16.89 0.04
CA ARG A 205 -12.28 17.79 -0.32
C ARG A 205 -12.34 18.08 -1.80
N CYS A 206 -11.21 18.05 -2.52
CA CYS A 206 -11.17 18.37 -3.94
C CYS A 206 -12.01 17.38 -4.77
N LYS A 207 -12.45 17.85 -5.94
CA LYS A 207 -13.22 17.03 -6.86
C LYS A 207 -12.31 16.05 -7.60
N GLY A 208 -12.86 14.90 -7.95
CA GLY A 208 -12.18 13.87 -8.71
C GLY A 208 -11.95 12.60 -7.91
N GLU A 209 -11.45 11.59 -8.59
CA GLU A 209 -11.22 10.26 -8.04
C GLU A 209 -9.79 10.12 -7.52
N ARG A 210 -9.62 9.73 -6.26
CA ARG A 210 -8.40 9.15 -5.72
C ARG A 210 -8.51 7.64 -5.84
N ARG A 211 -7.72 7.06 -6.72
CA ARG A 211 -7.72 5.61 -6.94
C ARG A 211 -6.40 5.01 -6.48
N SER A 212 -6.50 3.95 -5.69
CA SER A 212 -5.35 3.11 -5.35
C SER A 212 -5.66 1.64 -5.60
N MET A 213 -4.60 0.87 -5.78
CA MET A 213 -4.64 -0.58 -5.75
C MET A 213 -3.93 -1.05 -4.49
N SER A 214 -4.55 -1.99 -3.77
CA SER A 214 -3.94 -2.64 -2.62
C SER A 214 -3.80 -4.15 -2.86
N PHE A 215 -2.83 -4.77 -2.20
CA PHE A 215 -2.72 -6.22 -2.16
C PHE A 215 -2.07 -6.71 -0.87
N ASN A 216 -2.39 -7.94 -0.50
CA ASN A 216 -1.72 -8.67 0.57
C ASN A 216 -0.87 -9.80 0.00
N ALA A 217 0.27 -10.07 0.62
CA ALA A 217 1.16 -11.13 0.17
C ALA A 217 1.81 -11.89 1.34
N ASP A 218 2.16 -13.14 1.06
CA ASP A 218 2.95 -13.99 1.94
C ASP A 218 4.29 -14.34 1.29
N MET A 219 5.30 -14.51 2.13
CA MET A 219 6.49 -15.24 1.75
C MET A 219 6.26 -16.73 1.99
N ARG A 220 6.46 -17.52 0.97
CA ARG A 220 6.43 -18.99 1.03
C ARG A 220 7.80 -19.56 0.68
N LEU A 221 8.18 -20.61 1.39
CA LEU A 221 9.45 -21.34 1.22
C LEU A 221 9.31 -22.39 0.14
#